data_d1c27b5bebc142265aa46e5de5fa85cc
#
_entry.id   d1c27b5bebc142265aa46e5de5fa85cc
#
_cell.length_a   1.000
_cell.length_b   1.000
_cell.length_c   1.000
_cell.angle_alpha   90.00
_cell.angle_beta   90.00
_cell.angle_gamma   90.00
#
_symmetry.space_group_name_H-M   'P 1'
#
loop_
_entity.id
_entity.type
_entity.pdbx_description
1 polymer ?
#
loop_
_entity_poly.entity_id
_entity_poly.type
_entity_poly.pdbx_seq_one_letter_code
_entity_poly.pdbx_strand_id
1 'polypeptide(L)'
;RTLSKAKNIEDVLLMKGMNMNSVRLSHYPADPEFLEACDSLGLYVMDELGGWHGKYDTPTGVRLIEGMIERDVNHPSIIWWSNGNEKGWNTELDGEFHKYDPQKRPVIHPQGNFSGFETMHYRSYGESQNYMRLPEIFMPTEFLHGLYDGGHGAGLYDYWEMMRKHPRCIGGFLWVLADEGVKRVDMDGFIDNQGNFGADGIVGPHHEKEGSYYTIKQLWSPVQIMNTSIDKQFDGKFSVENRYDYLNLNTCSFLWKQVKFPLATDASNAAIQVLKEGEVQGSDVVAHSAGILDIKTNILSNADALFLTAIDPYGHELWRWTFPVNKLNQQTEQLSPLSSRPTYTETENELTVKANKRTFIFSKKDGQLKGVSVDNRKINFANGPRFIGARRADRSLDQFYNHDDEKAKEKDRTYSEFPDAAVFTKLDVKQDGGDLIVTANY
;
A
#
# COMPACT_ATOMS: atom_id res chain seq x y z
N ARG A 1 -6.72 -1.39 25.67
CA ARG A 1 -5.32 -1.50 25.22
C ARG A 1 -4.50 -0.40 25.91
N THR A 2 -3.45 -0.78 26.61
CA THR A 2 -2.57 0.19 27.27
C THR A 2 -1.38 0.44 26.37
N LEU A 3 -1.19 1.67 25.95
CA LEU A 3 -0.06 2.12 25.14
C LEU A 3 0.91 2.95 26.02
N SER A 4 2.17 2.98 25.64
CA SER A 4 3.14 3.90 26.23
C SER A 4 3.27 5.16 25.38
N LYS A 5 3.73 6.25 25.98
CA LYS A 5 4.05 7.48 25.25
C LYS A 5 5.00 7.22 24.06
N ALA A 6 6.00 6.37 24.25
CA ALA A 6 6.91 6.00 23.16
C ALA A 6 6.17 5.32 22.01
N LYS A 7 5.22 4.42 22.29
CA LYS A 7 4.44 3.74 21.26
C LYS A 7 3.50 4.70 20.52
N ASN A 8 2.87 5.62 21.22
CA ASN A 8 2.05 6.66 20.62
C ASN A 8 2.85 7.54 19.64
N ILE A 9 4.09 7.91 20.01
CA ILE A 9 5.00 8.65 19.11
C ILE A 9 5.38 7.80 17.89
N GLU A 10 5.70 6.51 18.08
CA GLU A 10 6.03 5.59 16.99
C GLU A 10 4.87 5.47 15.99
N ASP A 11 3.62 5.38 16.45
CA ASP A 11 2.44 5.28 15.61
C ASP A 11 2.24 6.55 14.77
N VAL A 12 2.40 7.73 15.38
CA VAL A 12 2.34 9.00 14.64
C VAL A 12 3.48 9.11 13.62
N LEU A 13 4.71 8.73 13.97
CA LEU A 13 5.84 8.70 13.04
C LEU A 13 5.64 7.69 11.91
N LEU A 14 5.00 6.56 12.19
CA LEU A 14 4.67 5.55 11.17
C LEU A 14 3.69 6.12 10.13
N MET A 15 2.62 6.78 10.58
CA MET A 15 1.66 7.46 9.71
C MET A 15 2.31 8.60 8.91
N LYS A 16 3.10 9.44 9.55
CA LYS A 16 3.89 10.50 8.87
C LYS A 16 4.85 9.91 7.84
N GLY A 17 5.47 8.76 8.15
CA GLY A 17 6.33 8.03 7.22
C GLY A 17 5.63 7.53 5.97
N MET A 18 4.30 7.41 5.98
CA MET A 18 3.45 7.14 4.82
C MET A 18 2.92 8.40 4.12
N ASN A 19 3.41 9.58 4.50
CA ASN A 19 2.93 10.89 4.02
C ASN A 19 1.47 11.20 4.40
N MET A 20 0.93 10.55 5.44
CA MET A 20 -0.37 10.88 5.99
C MET A 20 -0.31 12.21 6.72
N ASN A 21 -1.39 12.99 6.66
CA ASN A 21 -1.52 14.27 7.35
C ASN A 21 -2.69 14.30 8.35
N SER A 22 -3.48 13.22 8.43
CA SER A 22 -4.63 13.15 9.32
C SER A 22 -4.86 11.73 9.83
N VAL A 23 -5.48 11.62 11.01
CA VAL A 23 -5.91 10.37 11.62
C VAL A 23 -7.31 10.51 12.22
N ARG A 24 -8.12 9.48 12.09
CA ARG A 24 -9.37 9.32 12.82
C ARG A 24 -9.19 8.33 13.96
N LEU A 25 -9.69 8.70 15.13
CA LEU A 25 -9.61 7.88 16.33
C LEU A 25 -10.84 6.97 16.41
N SER A 26 -10.80 5.86 15.71
CA SER A 26 -11.85 4.86 15.68
C SER A 26 -11.72 3.90 16.88
N HIS A 27 -12.68 3.71 17.74
CA HIS A 27 -14.00 4.37 17.86
C HIS A 27 -14.16 4.90 19.28
N TYR A 28 -13.16 5.62 19.79
CA TYR A 28 -13.10 6.18 21.15
C TYR A 28 -11.95 7.20 21.25
N PRO A 29 -12.00 8.12 22.22
CA PRO A 29 -10.93 9.11 22.41
C PRO A 29 -9.57 8.44 22.67
N ALA A 30 -8.50 9.02 22.10
CA ALA A 30 -7.13 8.52 22.31
C ALA A 30 -6.57 8.86 23.70
N ASP A 31 -5.42 8.28 24.02
CA ASP A 31 -4.60 8.72 25.13
C ASP A 31 -4.11 10.16 24.91
N PRO A 32 -4.02 10.99 25.96
CA PRO A 32 -3.50 12.36 25.84
C PRO A 32 -2.10 12.42 25.19
N GLU A 33 -1.24 11.48 25.48
CA GLU A 33 0.11 11.40 24.89
C GLU A 33 0.09 11.17 23.36
N PHE A 34 -0.97 10.55 22.83
CA PHE A 34 -1.14 10.42 21.39
C PHE A 34 -1.47 11.77 20.76
N LEU A 35 -2.37 12.54 21.40
CA LEU A 35 -2.72 13.88 20.93
C LEU A 35 -1.52 14.84 21.05
N GLU A 36 -0.73 14.77 22.14
CA GLU A 36 0.54 15.51 22.27
C GLU A 36 1.51 15.18 21.13
N ALA A 37 1.59 13.91 20.73
CA ALA A 37 2.42 13.49 19.60
C ALA A 37 1.88 14.04 18.26
N CYS A 38 0.56 14.05 18.06
CA CYS A 38 -0.06 14.65 16.88
C CYS A 38 0.18 16.16 16.82
N ASP A 39 0.07 16.87 17.94
CA ASP A 39 0.35 18.31 18.03
C ASP A 39 1.81 18.63 17.66
N SER A 40 2.76 17.86 18.22
CA SER A 40 4.19 18.13 18.04
C SER A 40 4.73 17.69 16.69
N LEU A 41 4.18 16.64 16.09
CA LEU A 41 4.63 16.07 14.81
C LEU A 41 3.79 16.51 13.61
N GLY A 42 2.70 17.23 13.85
CA GLY A 42 1.86 17.81 12.80
C GLY A 42 0.97 16.78 12.10
N LEU A 43 0.07 16.12 12.84
CA LEU A 43 -0.94 15.23 12.30
C LEU A 43 -2.32 15.72 12.73
N TYR A 44 -3.20 16.04 11.81
CA TYR A 44 -4.57 16.43 12.12
C TYR A 44 -5.38 15.26 12.69
N VAL A 45 -6.30 15.56 13.57
CA VAL A 45 -7.07 14.55 14.31
C VAL A 45 -8.57 14.79 14.16
N MET A 46 -9.30 13.71 13.92
CA MET A 46 -10.72 13.57 14.17
C MET A 46 -10.89 12.78 15.47
N ASP A 47 -11.20 13.47 16.57
CA ASP A 47 -11.42 12.82 17.86
C ASP A 47 -12.86 12.32 17.97
N GLU A 48 -13.06 11.12 18.51
CA GLU A 48 -14.34 10.43 18.40
C GLU A 48 -14.90 10.02 19.75
N LEU A 49 -16.17 10.40 19.98
CA LEU A 49 -16.99 9.83 21.05
C LEU A 49 -17.31 8.37 20.69
N GLY A 50 -17.12 7.46 21.63
CA GLY A 50 -17.47 6.05 21.42
C GLY A 50 -18.93 5.86 21.02
N GLY A 51 -19.20 4.77 20.34
CA GLY A 51 -20.52 4.39 19.82
C GLY A 51 -20.40 3.73 18.45
N TRP A 52 -20.72 2.43 18.37
CA TRP A 52 -20.67 1.68 17.13
C TRP A 52 -21.95 0.87 16.99
N HIS A 53 -22.77 1.21 15.97
CA HIS A 53 -24.13 0.71 15.76
C HIS A 53 -25.11 1.03 16.92
N GLY A 54 -24.64 1.13 18.14
CA GLY A 54 -25.39 1.49 19.33
C GLY A 54 -24.98 2.86 19.87
N LYS A 55 -25.95 3.72 20.10
CA LYS A 55 -25.75 5.07 20.64
C LYS A 55 -25.85 5.10 22.16
N TYR A 56 -25.15 6.03 22.79
CA TYR A 56 -25.37 6.36 24.19
C TYR A 56 -26.75 7.02 24.40
N ASP A 57 -27.37 6.77 25.55
CA ASP A 57 -28.46 7.64 26.02
C ASP A 57 -27.95 9.05 26.25
N THR A 58 -28.86 10.02 26.16
CA THR A 58 -28.50 11.44 26.23
C THR A 58 -27.82 11.84 27.55
N PRO A 59 -28.28 11.41 28.75
CA PRO A 59 -27.61 11.74 30.00
C PRO A 59 -26.19 11.18 30.10
N THR A 60 -25.94 10.00 29.58
CA THR A 60 -24.60 9.39 29.55
C THR A 60 -23.71 10.08 28.53
N GLY A 61 -24.24 10.32 27.31
CA GLY A 61 -23.49 10.98 26.24
C GLY A 61 -23.05 12.39 26.60
N VAL A 62 -23.92 13.20 27.26
CA VAL A 62 -23.56 14.55 27.74
C VAL A 62 -22.30 14.49 28.62
N ARG A 63 -22.29 13.61 29.62
CA ARG A 63 -21.12 13.49 30.53
C ARG A 63 -19.84 13.04 29.82
N LEU A 64 -19.97 12.13 28.84
CA LEU A 64 -18.83 11.66 28.07
C LEU A 64 -18.26 12.76 27.16
N ILE A 65 -19.13 13.55 26.51
CA ILE A 65 -18.71 14.67 25.67
C ILE A 65 -18.03 15.74 26.52
N GLU A 66 -18.63 16.12 27.67
CA GLU A 66 -18.01 17.05 28.62
C GLU A 66 -16.58 16.60 28.98
N GLY A 67 -16.43 15.36 29.47
CA GLY A 67 -15.13 14.85 29.87
C GLY A 67 -14.12 14.75 28.74
N MET A 68 -14.55 14.35 27.51
CA MET A 68 -13.68 14.28 26.34
C MET A 68 -13.23 15.67 25.92
N ILE A 69 -14.15 16.60 25.72
CA ILE A 69 -13.82 17.92 25.19
C ILE A 69 -13.05 18.76 26.22
N GLU A 70 -13.42 18.75 27.50
CA GLU A 70 -12.67 19.45 28.55
C GLU A 70 -11.21 18.97 28.61
N ARG A 71 -10.97 17.68 28.39
CA ARG A 71 -9.63 17.13 28.33
C ARG A 71 -8.87 17.57 27.08
N ASP A 72 -9.52 17.51 25.89
CA ASP A 72 -8.85 17.50 24.60
C ASP A 72 -8.98 18.82 23.82
N VAL A 73 -9.84 19.76 24.23
CA VAL A 73 -10.13 21.00 23.50
C VAL A 73 -8.92 21.87 23.18
N ASN A 74 -7.86 21.78 23.97
CA ASN A 74 -6.65 22.56 23.80
C ASN A 74 -5.62 21.93 22.85
N HIS A 75 -5.90 20.75 22.28
CA HIS A 75 -5.05 20.14 21.26
C HIS A 75 -5.33 20.80 19.89
N PRO A 76 -4.34 21.53 19.31
CA PRO A 76 -4.51 22.21 18.02
C PRO A 76 -4.58 21.23 16.85
N SER A 77 -4.13 19.98 17.02
CA SER A 77 -4.26 18.92 16.03
C SER A 77 -5.71 18.51 15.77
N ILE A 78 -6.60 18.61 16.76
CA ILE A 78 -8.01 18.25 16.61
C ILE A 78 -8.71 19.30 15.74
N ILE A 79 -9.27 18.86 14.60
CA ILE A 79 -10.00 19.74 13.67
C ILE A 79 -11.46 19.32 13.48
N TRP A 80 -11.81 18.10 13.87
CA TRP A 80 -13.19 17.60 13.89
C TRP A 80 -13.47 16.85 15.19
N TRP A 81 -14.73 16.89 15.61
CA TRP A 81 -15.32 15.99 16.59
C TRP A 81 -16.19 14.98 15.88
N SER A 82 -16.17 13.72 16.29
CA SER A 82 -17.01 12.66 15.75
C SER A 82 -17.98 12.18 16.83
N ASN A 83 -19.28 12.14 16.49
CA ASN A 83 -20.33 11.68 17.39
C ASN A 83 -20.67 10.20 17.09
N GLY A 84 -19.82 9.28 17.52
CA GLY A 84 -20.01 7.84 17.32
C GLY A 84 -19.68 7.36 15.90
N ASN A 85 -20.10 6.13 15.58
CA ASN A 85 -19.81 5.47 14.29
C ASN A 85 -21.01 4.69 13.78
N GLU A 86 -21.22 4.63 12.45
CA GLU A 86 -22.17 3.74 11.75
C GLU A 86 -23.55 3.67 12.38
N LYS A 87 -24.22 4.83 12.47
CA LYS A 87 -25.51 5.01 13.15
C LYS A 87 -25.46 4.93 14.68
N GLY A 88 -24.28 4.79 15.28
CA GLY A 88 -24.06 4.86 16.72
C GLY A 88 -24.09 6.30 17.29
N TRP A 89 -24.44 7.31 16.49
CA TRP A 89 -24.58 8.69 16.93
C TRP A 89 -25.96 8.95 17.54
N ASN A 90 -25.98 9.71 18.62
CA ASN A 90 -27.20 10.27 19.19
C ASN A 90 -27.31 11.74 18.79
N THR A 91 -28.25 12.05 17.90
CA THR A 91 -28.44 13.42 17.37
C THR A 91 -28.84 14.48 18.41
N GLU A 92 -29.36 14.06 19.57
CA GLU A 92 -29.59 14.98 20.68
C GLU A 92 -28.29 15.51 21.30
N LEU A 93 -27.17 14.86 21.03
CA LEU A 93 -25.85 15.22 21.54
C LEU A 93 -25.07 16.19 20.62
N ASP A 94 -25.48 16.40 19.38
CA ASP A 94 -24.74 17.21 18.42
C ASP A 94 -24.43 18.63 18.92
N GLY A 95 -25.37 19.23 19.61
CA GLY A 95 -25.22 20.57 20.21
C GLY A 95 -24.35 20.61 21.46
N GLU A 96 -24.16 19.46 22.13
CA GLU A 96 -23.40 19.38 23.38
C GLU A 96 -21.91 19.64 23.15
N PHE A 97 -21.35 19.14 22.04
CA PHE A 97 -19.95 19.38 21.68
C PHE A 97 -19.58 20.87 21.70
N HIS A 98 -20.46 21.71 21.16
CA HIS A 98 -20.24 23.16 21.08
C HIS A 98 -20.43 23.90 22.38
N LYS A 99 -20.92 23.27 23.45
CA LYS A 99 -20.98 23.89 24.78
C LYS A 99 -19.60 24.01 25.41
N TYR A 100 -18.75 23.01 25.17
CA TYR A 100 -17.43 22.91 25.77
C TYR A 100 -16.28 23.26 24.78
N ASP A 101 -16.57 23.31 23.46
CA ASP A 101 -15.60 23.74 22.45
C ASP A 101 -15.81 25.20 22.03
N PRO A 102 -14.99 26.15 22.51
CA PRO A 102 -15.12 27.57 22.15
C PRO A 102 -14.80 27.84 20.67
N GLN A 103 -14.04 26.94 20.00
CA GLN A 103 -13.74 27.06 18.58
C GLN A 103 -14.87 26.61 17.67
N LYS A 104 -15.87 25.93 18.21
CA LYS A 104 -17.03 25.41 17.44
C LYS A 104 -16.63 24.55 16.27
N ARG A 105 -15.63 23.66 16.47
CA ARG A 105 -15.19 22.71 15.43
C ARG A 105 -16.36 21.89 14.92
N PRO A 106 -16.37 21.51 13.63
CA PRO A 106 -17.44 20.69 13.07
C PRO A 106 -17.61 19.36 13.80
N VAL A 107 -18.85 18.93 13.97
CA VAL A 107 -19.22 17.61 14.47
C VAL A 107 -19.56 16.74 13.26
N ILE A 108 -19.00 15.53 13.20
CA ILE A 108 -19.16 14.60 12.09
C ILE A 108 -19.97 13.37 12.55
N HIS A 109 -20.78 12.84 11.63
CA HIS A 109 -21.46 11.55 11.78
C HIS A 109 -20.82 10.53 10.82
N PRO A 110 -19.83 9.71 11.23
CA PRO A 110 -19.22 8.71 10.36
C PRO A 110 -20.25 7.76 9.75
N GLN A 111 -20.13 7.53 8.43
CA GLN A 111 -21.14 6.86 7.59
C GLN A 111 -22.46 7.64 7.47
N GLY A 112 -22.41 8.96 7.52
CA GLY A 112 -23.60 9.80 7.42
C GLY A 112 -23.37 11.08 6.63
N ASN A 113 -24.47 11.80 6.37
CA ASN A 113 -24.47 13.14 5.81
C ASN A 113 -24.93 14.11 6.90
N PHE A 114 -24.02 14.91 7.42
CA PHE A 114 -24.27 15.82 8.50
C PHE A 114 -23.29 16.99 8.52
N SER A 115 -23.75 18.15 8.95
CA SER A 115 -22.92 19.36 9.13
C SER A 115 -22.15 19.80 7.87
N GLY A 116 -22.70 19.52 6.69
CA GLY A 116 -22.07 19.83 5.39
C GLY A 116 -21.04 18.83 4.91
N PHE A 117 -20.90 17.70 5.58
CA PHE A 117 -20.00 16.60 5.20
C PHE A 117 -20.77 15.36 4.83
N GLU A 118 -20.33 14.70 3.76
CA GLU A 118 -20.73 13.37 3.33
C GLU A 118 -19.60 12.41 3.64
N THR A 119 -19.82 11.47 4.57
CA THR A 119 -18.77 10.63 5.16
C THR A 119 -18.98 9.14 4.96
N MET A 120 -19.75 8.77 3.95
CA MET A 120 -20.18 7.39 3.71
C MET A 120 -19.00 6.42 3.60
N HIS A 121 -19.12 5.26 4.26
CA HIS A 121 -18.12 4.22 4.30
C HIS A 121 -18.17 3.31 3.07
N TYR A 122 -16.99 2.78 2.67
CA TYR A 122 -16.78 1.65 1.76
C TYR A 122 -17.59 1.70 0.47
N ARG A 123 -17.65 2.88 -0.15
CA ARG A 123 -18.32 3.00 -1.44
C ARG A 123 -17.43 2.56 -2.58
N SER A 124 -18.03 1.88 -3.54
CA SER A 124 -17.36 1.55 -4.79
C SER A 124 -16.89 2.83 -5.50
N TYR A 125 -15.96 2.68 -6.43
CA TYR A 125 -15.43 3.80 -7.22
C TYR A 125 -16.54 4.62 -7.89
N GLY A 126 -17.52 3.93 -8.51
CA GLY A 126 -18.66 4.59 -9.18
C GLY A 126 -19.61 5.31 -8.20
N GLU A 127 -19.87 4.70 -7.04
CA GLU A 127 -20.69 5.34 -6.00
C GLU A 127 -19.99 6.57 -5.42
N SER A 128 -18.70 6.50 -5.17
CA SER A 128 -17.90 7.64 -4.68
C SER A 128 -17.99 8.83 -5.64
N GLN A 129 -17.97 8.59 -6.95
CA GLN A 129 -18.19 9.64 -7.95
C GLN A 129 -19.57 10.29 -7.81
N ASN A 130 -20.61 9.54 -7.44
CA ASN A 130 -21.94 10.09 -7.24
C ASN A 130 -22.02 10.92 -5.97
N TYR A 131 -21.43 10.48 -4.86
CA TYR A 131 -21.36 11.25 -3.62
C TYR A 131 -20.61 12.57 -3.80
N MET A 132 -19.52 12.59 -4.54
CA MET A 132 -18.79 13.82 -4.84
C MET A 132 -19.60 14.85 -5.67
N ARG A 133 -20.69 14.45 -6.32
CA ARG A 133 -21.60 15.38 -7.03
C ARG A 133 -22.58 16.09 -6.09
N LEU A 134 -22.75 15.59 -4.87
CA LEU A 134 -23.58 16.23 -3.85
C LEU A 134 -22.99 17.60 -3.43
N PRO A 135 -23.79 18.50 -2.84
CA PRO A 135 -23.30 19.81 -2.41
C PRO A 135 -22.34 19.74 -1.22
N GLU A 136 -22.37 18.67 -0.45
CA GLU A 136 -21.54 18.46 0.74
C GLU A 136 -20.07 18.23 0.38
N ILE A 137 -19.20 18.44 1.36
CA ILE A 137 -17.79 18.05 1.30
C ILE A 137 -17.70 16.52 1.44
N PHE A 138 -17.17 15.85 0.42
CA PHE A 138 -16.95 14.41 0.48
C PHE A 138 -15.67 14.10 1.24
N MET A 139 -15.80 13.32 2.31
CA MET A 139 -14.71 12.87 3.17
C MET A 139 -15.08 11.51 3.76
N PRO A 140 -14.92 10.41 3.03
CA PRO A 140 -15.21 9.09 3.58
C PRO A 140 -14.37 8.84 4.83
N THR A 141 -15.06 8.60 5.95
CA THR A 141 -14.40 8.36 7.24
C THR A 141 -13.85 6.95 7.38
N GLU A 142 -14.24 6.05 6.48
CA GLU A 142 -13.61 4.75 6.23
C GLU A 142 -13.73 4.40 4.75
N PHE A 143 -12.62 4.04 4.10
CA PHE A 143 -12.63 3.57 2.71
C PHE A 143 -11.50 2.61 2.44
N LEU A 144 -11.62 1.82 1.36
CA LEU A 144 -10.65 0.81 0.95
C LEU A 144 -10.26 -0.11 2.11
N HIS A 145 -11.25 -0.80 2.68
CA HIS A 145 -11.03 -1.81 3.70
C HIS A 145 -10.07 -2.89 3.21
N GLY A 146 -9.03 -3.18 3.96
CA GLY A 146 -7.96 -4.10 3.56
C GLY A 146 -8.43 -5.51 3.23
N LEU A 147 -9.52 -5.95 3.84
CA LEU A 147 -10.02 -7.30 3.67
C LEU A 147 -10.90 -7.48 2.43
N TYR A 148 -11.83 -6.57 2.13
CA TYR A 148 -12.85 -6.82 1.10
C TYR A 148 -13.02 -5.75 0.02
N ASP A 149 -12.43 -4.59 0.16
CA ASP A 149 -12.52 -3.52 -0.85
C ASP A 149 -11.37 -3.53 -1.87
N GLY A 150 -10.63 -4.62 -1.95
CA GLY A 150 -9.50 -4.76 -2.86
C GLY A 150 -8.15 -4.36 -2.26
N GLY A 151 -8.12 -4.12 -0.95
CA GLY A 151 -6.91 -3.80 -0.20
C GLY A 151 -6.39 -2.38 -0.44
N HIS A 152 -5.48 -1.95 0.40
CA HIS A 152 -4.99 -0.57 0.44
C HIS A 152 -4.14 -0.17 -0.77
N GLY A 153 -3.52 -1.13 -1.45
CA GLY A 153 -2.69 -0.88 -2.62
C GLY A 153 -3.43 -0.97 -3.94
N ALA A 154 -4.37 -1.91 -4.05
CA ALA A 154 -4.96 -2.29 -5.32
C ALA A 154 -5.84 -1.20 -5.97
N GLY A 155 -6.67 -0.52 -5.20
CA GLY A 155 -7.61 0.50 -5.68
C GLY A 155 -7.20 1.93 -5.35
N LEU A 156 -6.23 2.13 -4.45
CA LEU A 156 -5.93 3.45 -3.89
C LEU A 156 -5.54 4.47 -4.95
N TYR A 157 -4.77 4.09 -5.97
CA TYR A 157 -4.37 5.00 -7.03
C TYR A 157 -5.59 5.62 -7.75
N ASP A 158 -6.54 4.79 -8.16
CA ASP A 158 -7.72 5.24 -8.89
C ASP A 158 -8.61 6.13 -8.03
N TYR A 159 -8.88 5.70 -6.78
CA TYR A 159 -9.64 6.51 -5.83
C TYR A 159 -8.96 7.85 -5.56
N TRP A 160 -7.64 7.84 -5.29
CA TRP A 160 -6.91 9.06 -4.95
C TRP A 160 -6.84 10.04 -6.11
N GLU A 161 -6.56 9.56 -7.33
CA GLU A 161 -6.55 10.42 -8.53
C GLU A 161 -7.92 11.03 -8.86
N MET A 162 -9.00 10.33 -8.53
CA MET A 162 -10.35 10.85 -8.63
C MET A 162 -10.64 11.89 -7.53
N MET A 163 -10.38 11.53 -6.27
CA MET A 163 -10.70 12.34 -5.09
C MET A 163 -9.94 13.67 -5.08
N ARG A 164 -8.62 13.65 -5.26
CA ARG A 164 -7.78 14.86 -5.21
C ARG A 164 -8.07 15.89 -6.31
N LYS A 165 -8.67 15.47 -7.41
CA LYS A 165 -9.06 16.36 -8.52
C LYS A 165 -10.42 17.00 -8.33
N HIS A 166 -11.19 16.53 -7.35
CA HIS A 166 -12.54 17.02 -7.14
C HIS A 166 -12.58 18.13 -6.08
N PRO A 167 -13.10 19.33 -6.41
CA PRO A 167 -12.98 20.50 -5.53
C PRO A 167 -13.76 20.41 -4.20
N ARG A 168 -14.65 19.43 -4.06
CA ARG A 168 -15.38 19.16 -2.83
C ARG A 168 -14.94 17.88 -2.11
N CYS A 169 -13.83 17.28 -2.51
CA CYS A 169 -13.26 16.18 -1.78
C CYS A 169 -11.99 16.63 -1.06
N ILE A 170 -11.93 16.43 0.23
CA ILE A 170 -10.80 16.81 1.07
C ILE A 170 -9.94 15.63 1.52
N GLY A 171 -10.11 14.47 0.90
CA GLY A 171 -9.45 13.24 1.26
C GLY A 171 -10.38 12.28 1.99
N GLY A 172 -9.80 11.35 2.75
CA GLY A 172 -10.55 10.35 3.50
C GLY A 172 -9.63 9.50 4.38
N PHE A 173 -10.21 8.62 5.18
CA PHE A 173 -9.49 7.79 6.12
C PHE A 173 -9.53 6.33 5.68
N LEU A 174 -8.35 5.73 5.49
CA LEU A 174 -8.23 4.31 5.16
C LEU A 174 -8.56 3.45 6.39
N TRP A 175 -9.25 2.36 6.21
CA TRP A 175 -9.46 1.35 7.22
C TRP A 175 -8.52 0.18 6.97
N VAL A 176 -7.58 -0.14 7.83
CA VAL A 176 -7.23 0.45 9.11
C VAL A 176 -5.68 0.48 9.22
N LEU A 177 -5.12 1.15 10.25
CA LEU A 177 -3.67 1.33 10.35
C LEU A 177 -2.92 0.01 10.48
N ALA A 178 -3.31 -0.87 11.41
CA ALA A 178 -2.58 -2.10 11.69
C ALA A 178 -3.52 -3.29 11.75
N ASP A 179 -3.02 -4.44 11.33
CA ASP A 179 -3.71 -5.71 11.54
C ASP A 179 -4.10 -5.88 13.00
N GLU A 180 -5.28 -6.42 13.23
CA GLU A 180 -5.83 -6.63 14.55
C GLU A 180 -5.66 -8.08 15.00
N GLY A 181 -5.26 -8.26 16.26
CA GLY A 181 -5.15 -9.58 16.85
C GLY A 181 -5.07 -9.47 18.36
N VAL A 182 -5.76 -10.38 19.06
CA VAL A 182 -5.76 -10.44 20.51
C VAL A 182 -5.00 -11.66 20.98
N LYS A 183 -3.93 -11.44 21.74
CA LYS A 183 -3.22 -12.54 22.39
C LYS A 183 -4.07 -13.12 23.52
N ARG A 184 -4.59 -14.30 23.30
CA ARG A 184 -5.45 -15.04 24.24
C ARG A 184 -4.59 -15.69 25.32
N VAL A 185 -4.54 -15.10 26.49
CA VAL A 185 -3.79 -15.68 27.65
C VAL A 185 -4.47 -16.94 28.20
N ASP A 186 -5.75 -17.10 27.95
CA ASP A 186 -6.57 -18.28 28.29
C ASP A 186 -6.41 -19.44 27.29
N MET A 187 -5.70 -19.23 26.18
CA MET A 187 -5.42 -20.19 25.11
C MET A 187 -3.92 -20.25 24.77
N ASP A 188 -3.09 -20.33 25.78
CA ASP A 188 -1.61 -20.46 25.66
C ASP A 188 -0.95 -19.42 24.74
N GLY A 189 -1.52 -18.22 24.67
CA GLY A 189 -0.98 -17.13 23.86
C GLY A 189 -1.36 -17.17 22.39
N PHE A 190 -2.34 -17.98 22.02
CA PHE A 190 -2.92 -17.98 20.68
C PHE A 190 -3.32 -16.56 20.26
N ILE A 191 -2.98 -16.18 19.03
CA ILE A 191 -3.40 -14.88 18.46
C ILE A 191 -4.75 -15.08 17.79
N ASP A 192 -5.78 -14.51 18.40
CA ASP A 192 -7.15 -14.51 17.89
C ASP A 192 -7.33 -13.28 16.99
N ASN A 193 -7.37 -13.51 15.68
CA ASN A 193 -7.63 -12.52 14.65
C ASN A 193 -8.99 -12.71 13.97
N GLN A 194 -9.90 -13.39 14.65
CA GLN A 194 -11.24 -13.65 14.15
C GLN A 194 -11.23 -14.32 12.76
N GLY A 195 -10.36 -15.31 12.60
CA GLY A 195 -10.29 -16.17 11.42
C GLY A 195 -9.79 -15.53 10.12
N ASN A 196 -9.41 -14.31 10.03
CA ASN A 196 -8.81 -13.48 8.99
C ASN A 196 -9.41 -12.07 8.95
N PHE A 197 -10.45 -11.78 9.72
CA PHE A 197 -11.06 -10.45 9.68
C PHE A 197 -10.14 -9.37 10.25
N GLY A 198 -9.26 -9.73 11.18
CA GLY A 198 -8.28 -8.81 11.73
C GLY A 198 -7.05 -8.58 10.85
N ALA A 199 -6.91 -9.28 9.72
CA ALA A 199 -5.83 -9.06 8.76
C ALA A 199 -6.25 -8.03 7.71
N ASP A 200 -6.55 -6.81 8.14
CA ASP A 200 -7.08 -5.73 7.30
C ASP A 200 -6.31 -4.42 7.44
N GLY A 201 -5.16 -4.46 8.12
CA GLY A 201 -4.28 -3.32 8.33
C GLY A 201 -3.45 -2.91 7.12
N ILE A 202 -2.98 -1.68 7.17
CA ILE A 202 -1.95 -1.14 6.25
C ILE A 202 -0.58 -1.71 6.59
N VAL A 203 -0.36 -2.00 7.86
CA VAL A 203 0.86 -2.60 8.40
C VAL A 203 0.49 -3.83 9.21
N GLY A 204 1.43 -4.73 9.42
CA GLY A 204 1.23 -5.93 10.20
C GLY A 204 0.92 -5.66 11.67
N PRO A 205 0.57 -6.71 12.45
CA PRO A 205 0.08 -6.58 13.82
C PRO A 205 1.14 -6.08 14.82
N HIS A 206 2.40 -6.11 14.46
CA HIS A 206 3.52 -5.52 15.22
C HIS A 206 4.03 -4.23 14.56
N HIS A 207 3.26 -3.64 13.66
CA HIS A 207 3.57 -2.45 12.86
C HIS A 207 4.71 -2.69 11.84
N GLU A 208 4.89 -3.90 11.38
CA GLU A 208 5.77 -4.24 10.27
C GLU A 208 5.30 -3.56 8.99
N LYS A 209 6.23 -2.96 8.25
CA LYS A 209 5.94 -2.31 6.99
C LYS A 209 5.72 -3.35 5.90
N GLU A 210 4.51 -3.41 5.38
CA GLU A 210 4.10 -4.28 4.29
C GLU A 210 4.06 -3.54 2.95
N GLY A 211 3.63 -4.22 1.89
CA GLY A 211 3.54 -3.62 0.55
C GLY A 211 2.62 -2.40 0.50
N SER A 212 1.51 -2.45 1.24
CA SER A 212 0.54 -1.35 1.40
C SER A 212 1.16 -0.08 1.97
N TYR A 213 2.06 -0.19 2.96
CA TYR A 213 2.81 0.94 3.50
C TYR A 213 3.56 1.71 2.40
N TYR A 214 4.28 1.00 1.53
CA TYR A 214 5.06 1.62 0.47
C TYR A 214 4.19 2.16 -0.65
N THR A 215 3.09 1.49 -0.96
CA THR A 215 2.11 1.99 -1.94
C THR A 215 1.51 3.31 -1.50
N ILE A 216 1.06 3.40 -0.24
CA ILE A 216 0.50 4.64 0.33
C ILE A 216 1.56 5.73 0.38
N LYS A 217 2.76 5.43 0.87
CA LYS A 217 3.89 6.37 0.91
C LYS A 217 4.16 6.99 -0.46
N GLN A 218 4.13 6.18 -1.52
CA GLN A 218 4.34 6.65 -2.89
C GLN A 218 3.20 7.52 -3.38
N LEU A 219 1.96 7.05 -3.26
CA LEU A 219 0.79 7.71 -3.82
C LEU A 219 0.47 9.03 -3.10
N TRP A 220 0.71 9.07 -1.79
CA TRP A 220 0.47 10.25 -0.95
C TRP A 220 1.71 11.14 -0.77
N SER A 221 2.81 10.82 -1.46
CA SER A 221 3.94 11.74 -1.49
C SER A 221 3.50 13.10 -2.06
N PRO A 222 3.74 14.20 -1.36
CA PRO A 222 3.38 15.54 -1.83
C PRO A 222 4.26 16.03 -2.99
N VAL A 223 5.33 15.29 -3.28
CA VAL A 223 6.15 15.48 -4.48
C VAL A 223 5.92 14.32 -5.42
N GLN A 224 5.58 14.59 -6.67
CA GLN A 224 5.44 13.58 -7.71
C GLN A 224 6.36 13.84 -8.88
N ILE A 225 7.10 12.83 -9.32
CA ILE A 225 7.88 12.88 -10.56
C ILE A 225 7.02 12.30 -11.67
N MET A 226 6.79 13.07 -12.71
CA MET A 226 5.88 12.73 -13.79
C MET A 226 6.56 11.90 -14.90
N ASN A 227 7.90 11.86 -14.90
CA ASN A 227 8.64 11.01 -15.83
C ASN A 227 8.44 9.52 -15.47
N THR A 228 7.95 8.73 -16.40
CA THR A 228 7.76 7.29 -16.25
C THR A 228 9.02 6.48 -16.57
N SER A 229 9.94 7.05 -17.34
CA SER A 229 11.21 6.45 -17.73
C SER A 229 12.24 7.53 -18.08
N ILE A 230 13.50 7.16 -18.03
CA ILE A 230 14.62 7.94 -18.55
C ILE A 230 15.52 7.02 -19.40
N ASP A 231 16.38 7.61 -20.19
CA ASP A 231 17.37 6.90 -21.00
C ASP A 231 18.79 7.49 -20.82
N LYS A 232 19.74 7.01 -21.59
CA LYS A 232 21.13 7.50 -21.53
C LYS A 232 21.31 8.96 -22.00
N GLN A 233 20.35 9.51 -22.74
CA GLN A 233 20.34 10.89 -23.22
C GLN A 233 19.67 11.85 -22.25
N PHE A 234 19.16 11.35 -21.11
CA PHE A 234 18.50 12.15 -20.09
C PHE A 234 19.40 13.32 -19.62
N ASP A 235 18.88 14.53 -19.70
CA ASP A 235 19.58 15.79 -19.45
C ASP A 235 19.55 16.27 -17.99
N GLY A 236 19.02 15.44 -17.08
CA GLY A 236 18.92 15.78 -15.66
C GLY A 236 17.64 16.54 -15.29
N LYS A 237 16.68 16.72 -16.21
CA LYS A 237 15.45 17.47 -15.97
C LYS A 237 14.25 16.59 -15.80
N PHE A 238 13.66 16.63 -14.61
CA PHE A 238 12.42 15.94 -14.31
C PHE A 238 11.24 16.91 -14.35
N SER A 239 10.12 16.47 -14.91
CA SER A 239 8.83 17.12 -14.70
C SER A 239 8.33 16.75 -13.31
N VAL A 240 8.04 17.74 -12.47
CA VAL A 240 7.63 17.56 -11.08
C VAL A 240 6.31 18.26 -10.81
N GLU A 241 5.43 17.60 -10.04
CA GLU A 241 4.18 18.15 -9.50
C GLU A 241 4.34 18.36 -7.99
N ASN A 242 4.02 19.57 -7.52
CA ASN A 242 3.93 19.90 -6.11
C ASN A 242 2.48 19.75 -5.64
N ARG A 243 2.25 18.76 -4.80
CA ARG A 243 0.94 18.45 -4.18
C ARG A 243 0.83 18.93 -2.73
N TYR A 244 1.80 19.65 -2.22
CA TYR A 244 1.68 20.32 -0.94
C TYR A 244 0.59 21.40 -0.97
N ASP A 245 -0.04 21.66 0.18
CA ASP A 245 -1.01 22.74 0.32
C ASP A 245 -0.36 24.10 0.61
N TYR A 246 0.81 24.09 1.27
CA TYR A 246 1.44 25.33 1.76
C TYR A 246 2.92 25.46 1.42
N LEU A 247 3.61 24.35 1.13
CA LEU A 247 5.06 24.39 0.93
C LEU A 247 5.42 24.54 -0.55
N ASN A 248 6.43 25.36 -0.80
CA ASN A 248 7.10 25.44 -2.09
C ASN A 248 8.20 24.37 -2.16
N LEU A 249 8.41 23.73 -3.32
CA LEU A 249 9.43 22.70 -3.48
C LEU A 249 10.85 23.21 -3.28
N ASN A 250 11.09 24.52 -3.38
CA ASN A 250 12.41 25.10 -3.06
C ASN A 250 12.81 24.95 -1.58
N THR A 251 11.88 24.50 -0.71
CA THR A 251 12.19 24.16 0.69
C THR A 251 12.59 22.68 0.86
N CYS A 252 12.40 21.85 -0.16
CA CYS A 252 12.76 20.43 -0.17
C CYS A 252 14.14 20.23 -0.78
N SER A 253 14.83 19.15 -0.39
CA SER A 253 16.05 18.72 -1.07
C SER A 253 15.83 17.42 -1.85
N PHE A 254 16.67 17.20 -2.86
CA PHE A 254 16.62 16.03 -3.73
C PHE A 254 18.01 15.39 -3.81
N LEU A 255 18.08 14.18 -3.27
CA LEU A 255 19.29 13.35 -3.36
C LEU A 255 19.20 12.47 -4.59
N TRP A 256 20.27 12.37 -5.37
CA TRP A 256 20.31 11.47 -6.50
C TRP A 256 21.58 10.61 -6.50
N LYS A 257 21.44 9.37 -6.99
CA LYS A 257 22.54 8.41 -7.12
C LYS A 257 22.44 7.68 -8.45
N GLN A 258 23.53 7.68 -9.20
CA GLN A 258 23.70 6.81 -10.35
C GLN A 258 24.38 5.53 -9.88
N VAL A 259 23.78 4.39 -10.19
CA VAL A 259 24.21 3.12 -9.62
C VAL A 259 24.44 2.05 -10.68
N LYS A 260 25.26 1.09 -10.32
CA LYS A 260 25.45 -0.16 -11.04
C LYS A 260 24.99 -1.32 -10.16
N PHE A 261 24.15 -2.19 -10.71
CA PHE A 261 23.67 -3.36 -10.01
C PHE A 261 24.70 -4.49 -10.06
N PRO A 262 24.77 -5.33 -9.04
CA PRO A 262 25.55 -6.56 -9.11
C PRO A 262 25.00 -7.48 -10.20
N LEU A 263 25.88 -8.27 -10.81
CA LEU A 263 25.46 -9.31 -11.76
C LEU A 263 24.82 -10.47 -11.01
N ALA A 264 23.96 -11.22 -11.69
CA ALA A 264 23.37 -12.44 -11.13
C ALA A 264 24.42 -13.53 -10.78
N THR A 265 25.62 -13.40 -11.32
CA THR A 265 26.78 -14.28 -11.06
C THR A 265 27.62 -13.84 -9.87
N ASP A 266 27.42 -12.64 -9.36
CA ASP A 266 28.17 -12.14 -8.22
C ASP A 266 27.72 -12.84 -6.93
N ALA A 267 28.44 -12.60 -5.84
CA ALA A 267 28.05 -13.13 -4.54
C ALA A 267 26.66 -12.64 -4.14
N SER A 268 25.88 -13.49 -3.44
CA SER A 268 24.51 -13.17 -3.04
C SER A 268 24.36 -11.92 -2.14
N ASN A 269 25.47 -11.45 -1.56
CA ASN A 269 25.55 -10.24 -0.73
C ASN A 269 26.27 -9.09 -1.44
N ALA A 270 26.50 -9.17 -2.76
CA ALA A 270 27.13 -8.09 -3.52
C ALA A 270 26.27 -6.83 -3.45
N ALA A 271 26.88 -5.72 -3.03
CA ALA A 271 26.18 -4.47 -2.84
C ALA A 271 26.01 -3.70 -4.17
N ILE A 272 24.99 -2.87 -4.25
CA ILE A 272 24.80 -1.90 -5.32
C ILE A 272 25.98 -0.91 -5.27
N GLN A 273 26.67 -0.74 -6.40
CA GLN A 273 27.77 0.21 -6.52
C GLN A 273 27.24 1.61 -6.86
N VAL A 274 27.53 2.60 -6.01
CA VAL A 274 27.27 4.01 -6.32
C VAL A 274 28.41 4.51 -7.20
N LEU A 275 28.08 4.97 -8.42
CA LEU A 275 29.03 5.50 -9.39
C LEU A 275 29.20 7.02 -9.25
N LYS A 276 28.12 7.70 -8.98
CA LYS A 276 28.06 9.16 -8.77
C LYS A 276 26.83 9.48 -7.94
N GLU A 277 26.94 10.48 -7.10
CA GLU A 277 25.83 10.99 -6.31
C GLU A 277 25.89 12.50 -6.15
N GLY A 278 24.80 13.11 -5.75
CA GLY A 278 24.72 14.51 -5.46
C GLY A 278 23.40 14.89 -4.83
N GLU A 279 23.30 16.15 -4.48
CA GLU A 279 22.12 16.77 -3.89
C GLU A 279 21.83 18.07 -4.61
N VAL A 280 20.55 18.38 -4.78
CA VAL A 280 20.10 19.68 -5.28
C VAL A 280 18.93 20.17 -4.42
N GLN A 281 18.83 21.47 -4.27
CA GLN A 281 17.65 22.11 -3.72
C GLN A 281 16.52 22.04 -4.75
N GLY A 282 15.29 21.87 -4.28
CA GLY A 282 14.12 21.89 -5.14
C GLY A 282 13.95 23.19 -5.90
N SER A 283 13.29 23.12 -7.02
CA SER A 283 12.98 24.30 -7.83
C SER A 283 11.86 25.13 -7.22
N ASP A 284 11.73 26.39 -7.66
CA ASP A 284 10.63 27.27 -7.27
C ASP A 284 9.32 26.80 -7.94
N VAL A 285 8.65 25.87 -7.27
CA VAL A 285 7.36 25.30 -7.68
C VAL A 285 6.40 25.46 -6.51
N VAL A 286 5.48 26.41 -6.62
CA VAL A 286 4.51 26.70 -5.57
C VAL A 286 3.51 25.55 -5.37
N ALA A 287 2.83 25.54 -4.24
CA ALA A 287 1.80 24.55 -3.93
C ALA A 287 0.77 24.40 -5.07
N HIS A 288 0.29 23.17 -5.31
CA HIS A 288 -0.67 22.82 -6.36
C HIS A 288 -0.25 23.19 -7.79
N SER A 289 1.04 23.23 -8.07
CA SER A 289 1.57 23.54 -9.41
C SER A 289 2.58 22.50 -9.89
N ALA A 290 2.95 22.61 -11.14
CA ALA A 290 3.97 21.78 -11.77
C ALA A 290 5.15 22.61 -12.27
N GLY A 291 6.30 21.99 -12.38
CA GLY A 291 7.52 22.64 -12.84
C GLY A 291 8.58 21.65 -13.28
N ILE A 292 9.82 22.13 -13.35
CA ILE A 292 10.98 21.34 -13.72
C ILE A 292 11.96 21.30 -12.55
N LEU A 293 12.35 20.10 -12.17
CA LEU A 293 13.47 19.83 -11.25
C LEU A 293 14.71 19.49 -12.07
N ASP A 294 15.74 20.31 -12.00
CA ASP A 294 17.01 20.06 -12.67
C ASP A 294 18.03 19.53 -11.65
N ILE A 295 18.36 18.25 -11.73
CA ILE A 295 19.36 17.61 -10.86
C ILE A 295 20.81 17.83 -11.32
N LYS A 296 21.01 18.58 -12.39
CA LYS A 296 22.32 19.07 -12.89
C LYS A 296 23.34 17.94 -13.12
N THR A 297 22.88 16.83 -13.66
CA THR A 297 23.76 15.70 -14.00
C THR A 297 23.26 14.99 -15.25
N ASN A 298 24.20 14.51 -16.06
CA ASN A 298 23.93 13.61 -17.17
C ASN A 298 24.13 12.15 -16.70
N ILE A 299 23.54 11.21 -17.42
CA ILE A 299 23.68 9.79 -17.11
C ILE A 299 25.05 9.27 -17.56
N LEU A 300 25.74 8.58 -16.67
CA LEU A 300 26.98 7.88 -16.97
C LEU A 300 26.70 6.66 -17.89
N SER A 301 27.57 6.43 -18.85
CA SER A 301 27.39 5.33 -19.84
C SER A 301 27.33 3.95 -19.21
N ASN A 302 27.96 3.77 -18.04
CA ASN A 302 28.02 2.51 -17.29
C ASN A 302 27.01 2.44 -16.13
N ALA A 303 26.14 3.44 -15.97
CA ALA A 303 25.06 3.38 -14.96
C ALA A 303 23.94 2.46 -15.43
N ASP A 304 23.39 1.68 -14.50
CA ASP A 304 22.24 0.83 -14.73
C ASP A 304 20.94 1.51 -14.32
N ALA A 305 20.99 2.38 -13.29
CA ALA A 305 19.84 3.15 -12.84
C ALA A 305 20.24 4.48 -12.21
N LEU A 306 19.26 5.37 -12.15
CA LEU A 306 19.28 6.61 -11.36
C LEU A 306 18.24 6.46 -10.23
N PHE A 307 18.68 6.63 -8.99
CA PHE A 307 17.82 6.82 -7.82
C PHE A 307 17.63 8.32 -7.60
N LEU A 308 16.41 8.74 -7.36
CA LEU A 308 16.06 10.10 -6.96
C LEU A 308 15.23 10.03 -5.69
N THR A 309 15.64 10.72 -4.63
CA THR A 309 14.96 10.76 -3.34
C THR A 309 14.56 12.16 -3.00
N ALA A 310 13.27 12.41 -2.72
CA ALA A 310 12.79 13.69 -2.21
C ALA A 310 12.79 13.67 -0.68
N ILE A 311 13.32 14.75 -0.11
CA ILE A 311 13.40 14.99 1.34
C ILE A 311 12.66 16.29 1.65
N ASP A 312 11.79 16.26 2.65
CA ASP A 312 11.05 17.43 3.12
C ASP A 312 11.95 18.40 3.91
N PRO A 313 11.48 19.63 4.24
CA PRO A 313 12.26 20.59 5.02
C PRO A 313 12.64 20.14 6.43
N TYR A 314 12.01 19.07 6.92
CA TYR A 314 12.24 18.51 8.26
C TYR A 314 13.17 17.30 8.25
N GLY A 315 13.66 16.90 7.07
CA GLY A 315 14.58 15.77 6.89
C GLY A 315 13.90 14.41 6.68
N HIS A 316 12.58 14.38 6.46
CA HIS A 316 11.88 13.13 6.20
C HIS A 316 11.94 12.76 4.72
N GLU A 317 12.25 11.49 4.43
CA GLU A 317 12.15 10.92 3.10
C GLU A 317 10.69 10.80 2.68
N LEU A 318 10.29 11.58 1.66
CA LEU A 318 8.96 11.51 1.08
C LEU A 318 8.79 10.28 0.20
N TRP A 319 9.68 10.11 -0.79
CA TRP A 319 9.74 8.94 -1.66
C TRP A 319 11.07 8.85 -2.38
N ARG A 320 11.41 7.63 -2.83
CA ARG A 320 12.56 7.36 -3.68
C ARG A 320 12.11 6.69 -4.98
N TRP A 321 12.33 7.35 -6.10
CA TRP A 321 12.13 6.80 -7.44
C TRP A 321 13.39 6.07 -7.91
N THR A 322 13.16 4.99 -8.66
CA THR A 322 14.22 4.25 -9.35
C THR A 322 13.95 4.29 -10.84
N PHE A 323 14.87 4.87 -11.60
CA PHE A 323 14.78 4.97 -13.05
C PHE A 323 15.85 4.08 -13.69
N PRO A 324 15.50 2.89 -14.22
CA PRO A 324 16.44 2.11 -15.03
C PRO A 324 16.84 2.89 -16.28
N VAL A 325 18.14 2.95 -16.59
CA VAL A 325 18.69 3.65 -17.76
C VAL A 325 19.24 2.70 -18.82
N ASN A 326 19.52 1.47 -18.45
CA ASN A 326 19.84 0.40 -19.38
C ASN A 326 18.63 -0.52 -19.57
N LYS A 327 18.24 -0.78 -20.82
CA LYS A 327 17.23 -1.81 -21.08
C LYS A 327 17.79 -3.15 -20.63
N LEU A 328 17.03 -3.87 -19.81
CA LEU A 328 17.37 -5.24 -19.35
C LEU A 328 17.75 -6.19 -20.49
N ASN A 329 17.31 -5.92 -21.72
CA ASN A 329 17.63 -6.70 -22.91
C ASN A 329 19.13 -6.73 -23.27
N GLN A 330 19.96 -5.78 -22.81
CA GLN A 330 21.41 -5.81 -23.05
C GLN A 330 22.14 -6.77 -22.12
N GLN A 331 21.58 -7.15 -20.98
CA GLN A 331 22.17 -8.16 -20.10
C GLN A 331 21.89 -9.59 -20.59
N THR A 332 20.81 -9.81 -21.31
CA THR A 332 20.49 -11.11 -21.93
C THR A 332 21.32 -11.38 -23.19
N GLU A 333 21.77 -10.35 -23.89
CA GLU A 333 22.67 -10.49 -25.05
C GLU A 333 24.10 -10.89 -24.68
N GLN A 334 24.52 -10.76 -23.41
CA GLN A 334 25.81 -11.21 -22.89
C GLN A 334 25.79 -12.65 -22.36
N LEU A 335 24.68 -13.38 -22.50
CA LEU A 335 24.71 -14.81 -22.30
C LEU A 335 25.63 -15.40 -23.37
N SER A 336 26.79 -15.90 -22.94
CA SER A 336 27.74 -16.54 -23.83
C SER A 336 27.02 -17.51 -24.75
N PRO A 337 27.26 -17.47 -26.07
CA PRO A 337 26.65 -18.42 -26.99
C PRO A 337 26.81 -19.82 -26.44
N LEU A 338 25.80 -20.66 -26.60
CA LEU A 338 25.90 -22.05 -26.21
C LEU A 338 27.14 -22.66 -26.89
N SER A 339 28.08 -23.18 -26.11
CA SER A 339 29.29 -23.82 -26.64
C SER A 339 28.96 -25.13 -27.35
N SER A 340 27.76 -25.67 -27.15
CA SER A 340 27.24 -26.87 -27.80
C SER A 340 25.69 -26.76 -27.93
N ARG A 341 25.16 -27.44 -28.96
CA ARG A 341 23.69 -27.54 -29.10
C ARG A 341 23.10 -28.26 -27.90
N PRO A 342 21.94 -27.80 -27.40
CA PRO A 342 21.20 -28.52 -26.37
C PRO A 342 20.84 -29.93 -26.84
N THR A 343 20.91 -30.86 -25.91
CA THR A 343 20.51 -32.27 -26.13
C THR A 343 19.43 -32.64 -25.13
N TYR A 344 18.64 -33.67 -25.43
CA TYR A 344 17.68 -34.19 -24.50
C TYR A 344 17.67 -35.71 -24.47
N THR A 345 17.20 -36.25 -23.36
CA THR A 345 16.92 -37.67 -23.15
C THR A 345 15.57 -37.83 -22.53
N GLU A 346 14.88 -38.91 -22.89
CA GLU A 346 13.57 -39.21 -22.36
C GLU A 346 13.56 -40.56 -21.64
N THR A 347 12.82 -40.61 -20.54
CA THR A 347 12.37 -41.81 -19.88
C THR A 347 10.85 -41.91 -19.96
N GLU A 348 10.26 -42.92 -19.36
CA GLU A 348 8.82 -43.04 -19.25
C GLU A 348 8.21 -41.83 -18.52
N ASN A 349 8.88 -41.33 -17.47
CA ASN A 349 8.34 -40.32 -16.55
C ASN A 349 8.93 -38.92 -16.70
N GLU A 350 10.08 -38.78 -17.34
CA GLU A 350 10.84 -37.53 -17.38
C GLU A 350 11.46 -37.23 -18.74
N LEU A 351 11.50 -35.95 -19.07
CA LEU A 351 12.30 -35.37 -20.13
C LEU A 351 13.45 -34.58 -19.50
N THR A 352 14.67 -34.94 -19.78
CA THR A 352 15.87 -34.24 -19.30
C THR A 352 16.55 -33.50 -20.44
N VAL A 353 16.67 -32.18 -20.34
CA VAL A 353 17.38 -31.32 -21.29
C VAL A 353 18.71 -30.89 -20.71
N LYS A 354 19.79 -31.01 -21.50
CA LYS A 354 21.14 -30.51 -21.15
C LYS A 354 21.56 -29.41 -22.11
N ALA A 355 21.95 -28.27 -21.56
CA ALA A 355 22.45 -27.12 -22.30
C ALA A 355 23.69 -26.57 -21.59
N ASN A 356 24.87 -26.83 -22.14
CA ASN A 356 26.16 -26.58 -21.49
C ASN A 356 26.20 -27.23 -20.09
N LYS A 357 26.45 -26.42 -19.05
CA LYS A 357 26.48 -26.83 -17.64
C LYS A 357 25.11 -26.87 -16.96
N ARG A 358 24.03 -26.66 -17.70
CA ARG A 358 22.67 -26.59 -17.18
C ARG A 358 21.91 -27.87 -17.53
N THR A 359 21.13 -28.34 -16.56
CA THR A 359 20.20 -29.47 -16.74
C THR A 359 18.82 -29.04 -16.31
N PHE A 360 17.82 -29.34 -17.14
CA PHE A 360 16.41 -29.06 -16.91
C PHE A 360 15.66 -30.39 -16.91
N ILE A 361 14.82 -30.63 -15.93
CA ILE A 361 14.03 -31.87 -15.81
C ILE A 361 12.55 -31.54 -15.84
N PHE A 362 11.85 -32.07 -16.83
CA PHE A 362 10.41 -31.92 -16.99
C PHE A 362 9.73 -33.27 -16.68
N SER A 363 8.59 -33.18 -16.03
CA SER A 363 7.72 -34.33 -15.77
C SER A 363 6.85 -34.61 -16.99
N LYS A 364 6.83 -35.86 -17.43
CA LYS A 364 5.88 -36.31 -18.49
C LYS A 364 4.50 -36.63 -17.97
N LYS A 365 4.29 -36.61 -16.65
CA LYS A 365 2.99 -36.82 -16.02
C LYS A 365 2.11 -35.57 -16.07
N ASP A 366 2.72 -34.40 -15.90
CA ASP A 366 2.03 -33.11 -15.71
C ASP A 366 2.66 -31.96 -16.50
N GLY A 367 3.69 -32.23 -17.32
CA GLY A 367 4.34 -31.22 -18.15
C GLY A 367 5.23 -30.23 -17.39
N GLN A 368 5.33 -30.34 -16.07
CA GLN A 368 6.00 -29.34 -15.24
C GLN A 368 7.52 -29.45 -15.28
N LEU A 369 8.20 -28.29 -15.22
CA LEU A 369 9.63 -28.21 -14.96
C LEU A 369 9.87 -28.52 -13.47
N LYS A 370 10.40 -29.73 -13.19
CA LYS A 370 10.63 -30.21 -11.82
C LYS A 370 11.96 -29.87 -11.21
N GLY A 371 12.93 -29.60 -12.03
CA GLY A 371 14.27 -29.34 -11.53
C GLY A 371 15.15 -28.62 -12.52
N VAL A 372 16.00 -27.77 -11.99
CA VAL A 372 17.09 -27.12 -12.73
C VAL A 372 18.37 -27.31 -11.93
N SER A 373 19.47 -27.62 -12.62
CA SER A 373 20.78 -27.60 -12.00
C SER A 373 21.78 -26.86 -12.90
N VAL A 374 22.74 -26.21 -12.27
CA VAL A 374 23.85 -25.50 -12.91
C VAL A 374 25.16 -26.00 -12.29
N ASP A 375 26.10 -26.47 -13.08
CA ASP A 375 27.36 -27.08 -12.61
C ASP A 375 27.14 -28.15 -11.52
N ASN A 376 26.12 -29.00 -11.69
CA ASN A 376 25.65 -30.00 -10.74
C ASN A 376 25.08 -29.44 -9.41
N ARG A 377 24.96 -28.13 -9.23
CA ARG A 377 24.28 -27.53 -8.10
C ARG A 377 22.80 -27.42 -8.42
N LYS A 378 21.99 -28.08 -7.63
CA LYS A 378 20.52 -28.00 -7.74
C LYS A 378 20.06 -26.59 -7.37
N ILE A 379 19.31 -25.95 -8.28
CA ILE A 379 18.57 -24.73 -7.95
C ILE A 379 17.31 -25.15 -7.20
N ASN A 380 17.09 -24.55 -6.05
CA ASN A 380 15.89 -24.82 -5.29
C ASN A 380 14.69 -24.21 -6.01
N PHE A 381 13.89 -25.09 -6.61
CA PHE A 381 12.81 -24.74 -7.52
C PHE A 381 11.55 -25.45 -7.02
N ALA A 382 10.92 -24.89 -6.00
CA ALA A 382 9.96 -25.58 -5.15
C ALA A 382 8.81 -26.24 -5.92
N ASN A 383 8.17 -25.53 -6.87
CA ASN A 383 6.95 -26.02 -7.51
C ASN A 383 6.98 -25.97 -9.05
N GLY A 384 7.99 -25.35 -9.67
CA GLY A 384 7.98 -25.06 -11.10
C GLY A 384 6.84 -24.12 -11.52
N PRO A 385 6.82 -23.62 -12.76
CA PRO A 385 5.72 -22.83 -13.25
C PRO A 385 4.46 -23.71 -13.33
N ARG A 386 3.37 -23.20 -12.76
CA ARG A 386 2.04 -23.80 -12.83
C ARG A 386 1.11 -22.84 -13.54
N PHE A 387 0.21 -23.40 -14.33
CA PHE A 387 -0.95 -22.66 -14.77
C PHE A 387 -1.93 -22.57 -13.60
N ILE A 388 -2.17 -21.35 -13.13
CA ILE A 388 -3.13 -21.09 -12.05
C ILE A 388 -4.23 -20.21 -12.65
N GLY A 389 -5.46 -20.74 -12.71
CA GLY A 389 -6.65 -19.96 -12.95
C GLY A 389 -7.41 -19.83 -11.63
N ALA A 390 -7.77 -18.61 -11.25
CA ALA A 390 -8.61 -18.36 -10.10
C ALA A 390 -9.80 -17.50 -10.51
N ARG A 391 -10.98 -17.88 -10.08
CA ARG A 391 -12.18 -17.07 -10.22
C ARG A 391 -12.58 -16.54 -8.84
N ARG A 392 -12.74 -15.24 -8.74
CA ARG A 392 -13.34 -14.64 -7.56
C ARG A 392 -14.83 -15.01 -7.54
N ALA A 393 -15.33 -15.54 -6.44
CA ALA A 393 -16.77 -15.70 -6.24
C ALA A 393 -17.43 -14.32 -6.15
N ASP A 394 -18.66 -14.22 -6.71
CA ASP A 394 -19.44 -13.00 -6.53
C ASP A 394 -19.75 -12.86 -5.04
N ARG A 395 -19.33 -11.72 -4.47
CA ARG A 395 -19.61 -11.34 -3.08
C ARG A 395 -20.72 -10.31 -3.06
N SER A 396 -21.71 -10.51 -2.21
CA SER A 396 -22.49 -9.42 -1.68
C SER A 396 -21.86 -8.95 -0.36
N LEU A 397 -21.88 -7.65 -0.08
CA LEU A 397 -21.44 -7.09 1.20
C LEU A 397 -22.21 -7.69 2.39
N ASP A 398 -23.46 -8.11 2.16
CA ASP A 398 -24.31 -8.75 3.18
C ASP A 398 -23.75 -10.10 3.64
N GLN A 399 -23.05 -10.83 2.80
CA GLN A 399 -22.41 -12.08 3.16
C GLN A 399 -21.20 -11.89 4.08
N PHE A 400 -20.61 -10.70 4.10
CA PHE A 400 -19.48 -10.36 4.96
C PHE A 400 -19.88 -10.26 6.45
N TYR A 401 -21.05 -9.74 6.70
CA TYR A 401 -21.57 -9.48 8.05
C TYR A 401 -22.41 -10.62 8.60
N ASN A 402 -22.68 -11.64 7.80
CA ASN A 402 -23.48 -12.79 8.21
C ASN A 402 -22.57 -13.88 8.77
N HIS A 403 -22.12 -13.68 10.00
CA HIS A 403 -21.13 -14.54 10.69
C HIS A 403 -21.68 -15.90 11.15
N ASP A 404 -22.99 -16.12 11.09
CA ASP A 404 -23.64 -17.24 11.75
C ASP A 404 -23.73 -18.53 10.90
N ASP A 405 -23.38 -18.44 9.60
CA ASP A 405 -23.42 -19.60 8.72
C ASP A 405 -22.00 -20.10 8.38
N GLU A 406 -21.54 -21.13 9.09
CA GLU A 406 -20.25 -21.79 8.84
C GLU A 406 -20.12 -22.35 7.40
N LYS A 407 -21.24 -22.74 6.79
CA LYS A 407 -21.26 -23.23 5.40
C LYS A 407 -21.15 -22.10 4.39
N ALA A 408 -21.68 -20.91 4.71
CA ALA A 408 -21.45 -19.71 3.93
C ALA A 408 -19.98 -19.28 3.99
N LYS A 409 -19.35 -19.36 5.17
CA LYS A 409 -17.91 -19.10 5.34
C LYS A 409 -17.02 -19.97 4.46
N GLU A 410 -17.37 -21.23 4.24
CA GLU A 410 -16.59 -22.13 3.40
C GLU A 410 -16.82 -21.89 1.90
N LYS A 411 -18.01 -21.45 1.50
CA LYS A 411 -18.33 -21.03 0.11
C LYS A 411 -17.78 -19.65 -0.23
N ASP A 412 -17.65 -18.76 0.72
CA ASP A 412 -17.15 -17.40 0.56
C ASP A 412 -15.63 -17.28 0.52
N ARG A 413 -14.90 -18.33 0.73
CA ARG A 413 -13.48 -18.43 0.42
C ARG A 413 -13.30 -18.50 -1.11
N THR A 414 -13.51 -17.54 -1.68
CA THR A 414 -13.38 -16.60 -2.78
C THR A 414 -12.49 -16.97 -3.95
N TYR A 415 -11.78 -18.05 -3.93
CA TYR A 415 -11.02 -18.55 -5.06
C TYR A 415 -11.42 -19.99 -5.30
N SER A 416 -12.17 -20.24 -6.36
CA SER A 416 -12.13 -21.58 -6.94
C SER A 416 -10.88 -21.62 -7.80
N GLU A 417 -9.90 -22.42 -7.40
CA GLU A 417 -8.87 -22.87 -8.34
C GLU A 417 -9.61 -23.59 -9.47
N PHE A 418 -9.16 -23.40 -10.70
CA PHE A 418 -9.57 -24.22 -11.83
C PHE A 418 -8.53 -25.33 -12.03
N PRO A 419 -8.49 -26.37 -11.16
CA PRO A 419 -7.54 -27.46 -11.32
C PRO A 419 -7.75 -28.20 -12.63
N ASP A 420 -8.98 -28.17 -13.15
CA ASP A 420 -9.39 -28.87 -14.35
C ASP A 420 -9.31 -28.04 -15.64
N ALA A 421 -8.96 -26.74 -15.53
CA ALA A 421 -8.90 -25.85 -16.69
C ALA A 421 -7.66 -26.10 -17.56
N ALA A 422 -6.67 -26.82 -17.04
CA ALA A 422 -5.44 -27.15 -17.76
C ALA A 422 -5.10 -28.62 -17.53
N VAL A 423 -5.66 -29.48 -18.37
CA VAL A 423 -5.32 -30.92 -18.38
C VAL A 423 -4.12 -31.13 -19.28
N PHE A 424 -3.00 -31.51 -18.67
CA PHE A 424 -1.79 -31.83 -19.41
C PHE A 424 -2.06 -32.97 -20.39
N THR A 425 -1.68 -32.76 -21.66
CA THR A 425 -1.85 -33.74 -22.73
C THR A 425 -0.54 -34.35 -23.18
N LYS A 426 0.51 -33.52 -23.41
CA LYS A 426 1.82 -33.99 -23.86
C LYS A 426 2.92 -32.94 -23.73
N LEU A 427 4.18 -33.41 -23.74
CA LEU A 427 5.37 -32.63 -24.01
C LEU A 427 5.77 -32.79 -25.47
N ASP A 428 5.97 -31.69 -26.17
CA ASP A 428 6.59 -31.68 -27.50
C ASP A 428 8.01 -31.09 -27.40
N VAL A 429 8.97 -31.71 -28.11
CA VAL A 429 10.33 -31.22 -28.19
C VAL A 429 10.67 -30.93 -29.65
N LYS A 430 11.10 -29.69 -29.90
CA LYS A 430 11.50 -29.26 -31.26
C LYS A 430 12.85 -28.60 -31.24
N GLN A 431 13.72 -29.01 -32.16
CA GLN A 431 14.96 -28.29 -32.44
C GLN A 431 14.64 -27.11 -33.38
N ASP A 432 15.04 -25.88 -32.98
CA ASP A 432 14.84 -24.68 -33.77
C ASP A 432 16.18 -23.89 -33.83
N GLY A 433 16.84 -23.98 -34.97
CA GLY A 433 18.20 -23.41 -35.11
C GLY A 433 19.19 -23.96 -34.10
N GLY A 434 19.68 -23.09 -33.20
CA GLY A 434 20.58 -23.45 -32.09
C GLY A 434 19.87 -23.85 -30.81
N ASP A 435 18.55 -23.66 -30.74
CA ASP A 435 17.73 -23.82 -29.53
C ASP A 435 16.98 -25.16 -29.52
N LEU A 436 16.65 -25.62 -28.33
CA LEU A 436 15.74 -26.72 -28.09
C LEU A 436 14.49 -26.17 -27.39
N ILE A 437 13.35 -26.24 -28.04
CA ILE A 437 12.07 -25.77 -27.54
C ILE A 437 11.33 -26.96 -26.93
N VAL A 438 10.98 -26.84 -25.65
CA VAL A 438 10.10 -27.79 -24.94
C VAL A 438 8.76 -27.14 -24.74
N THR A 439 7.70 -27.73 -25.25
CA THR A 439 6.34 -27.23 -25.14
C THR A 439 5.50 -28.20 -24.34
N ALA A 440 4.94 -27.74 -23.23
CA ALA A 440 3.92 -28.48 -22.49
C ALA A 440 2.53 -28.04 -22.98
N ASN A 441 1.74 -28.99 -23.43
CA ASN A 441 0.36 -28.75 -23.92
C ASN A 441 -0.64 -29.17 -22.84
N TYR A 442 -1.57 -28.30 -22.55
CA TYR A 442 -2.63 -28.47 -21.56
C TYR A 442 -4.00 -28.36 -22.21
#